data_8a0e60cd887921ec1d4c7b23451b8557
#
_entry.id   8a0e60cd887921ec1d4c7b23451b8557
#
_cell.length_a   1.000
_cell.length_b   1.000
_cell.length_c   1.000
_cell.angle_alpha   90.00
_cell.angle_beta   90.00
_cell.angle_gamma   90.00
#
_symmetry.space_group_name_H-M   'P 1'
#
loop_
_entity.id
_entity.type
_entity.pdbx_description
1 polymer ?
#
loop_
_entity_poly.entity_id
_entity_poly.type
_entity_poly.pdbx_seq_one_letter_code
_entity_poly.pdbx_strand_id
1 'polypeptide(L)'
;MSYDKNNIFAKILRGEIPCKKIYEDDYVLAFHDVNPQKKIHALIIPKREYVNLDDFSSNATEKEIVGLIKGIGEVAKKLGVSEAVKGGGYRSLVNVGVNGGQEVPHLHFHIFGGEKVGKMVS
;
A
#
# COMPACT_ATOMS: atom_id res chain seq x y z
N MET A 1 -7.85 18.63 2.36
CA MET A 1 -6.44 18.33 2.68
C MET A 1 -5.58 18.70 1.49
N SER A 2 -4.49 19.40 1.75
CA SER A 2 -3.55 19.80 0.71
C SER A 2 -2.57 18.67 0.43
N TYR A 3 -2.36 18.32 -0.82
CA TYR A 3 -1.43 17.25 -1.21
C TYR A 3 -0.04 17.80 -1.45
N ASP A 4 0.96 17.25 -0.79
CA ASP A 4 2.36 17.61 -0.98
C ASP A 4 2.96 16.78 -2.14
N LYS A 5 3.17 17.43 -3.28
CA LYS A 5 3.73 16.78 -4.48
C LYS A 5 5.20 16.38 -4.34
N ASN A 6 5.85 16.78 -3.26
CA ASN A 6 7.25 16.44 -3.00
C ASN A 6 7.40 15.19 -2.12
N ASN A 7 6.30 14.51 -1.77
CA ASN A 7 6.40 13.26 -1.02
C ASN A 7 7.05 12.16 -1.86
N ILE A 8 7.68 11.21 -1.17
CA ILE A 8 8.48 10.17 -1.84
C ILE A 8 7.65 9.29 -2.78
N PHE A 9 6.39 9.01 -2.45
CA PHE A 9 5.54 8.15 -3.31
C PHE A 9 5.10 8.89 -4.57
N ALA A 10 4.84 10.19 -4.49
CA ALA A 10 4.59 11.00 -5.68
C ALA A 10 5.80 10.97 -6.61
N LYS A 11 7.00 11.05 -6.05
CA LYS A 11 8.24 10.99 -6.84
C LYS A 11 8.43 9.62 -7.49
N ILE A 12 8.08 8.54 -6.79
CA ILE A 12 8.10 7.18 -7.37
C ILE A 12 7.11 7.09 -8.54
N LEU A 13 5.91 7.61 -8.36
CA LEU A 13 4.89 7.59 -9.41
C LEU A 13 5.31 8.36 -10.66
N ARG A 14 6.08 9.45 -10.49
CA ARG A 14 6.62 10.23 -11.62
C ARG A 14 7.90 9.62 -12.23
N GLY A 15 8.41 8.53 -11.65
CA GLY A 15 9.64 7.91 -12.13
C GLY A 15 10.92 8.62 -11.69
N GLU A 16 10.84 9.56 -10.76
CA GLU A 16 12.01 10.29 -10.26
C GLU A 16 12.82 9.48 -9.26
N ILE A 17 12.18 8.54 -8.56
CA ILE A 17 12.82 7.64 -7.60
C ILE A 17 12.47 6.22 -8.02
N PRO A 18 13.45 5.30 -8.11
CA PRO A 18 13.18 3.92 -8.48
C PRO A 18 12.50 3.17 -7.32
N CYS A 19 11.76 2.13 -7.66
CA CYS A 19 11.19 1.21 -6.69
C CYS A 19 11.28 -0.23 -7.21
N LYS A 20 11.20 -1.20 -6.31
CA LYS A 20 11.13 -2.62 -6.67
C LYS A 20 9.66 -2.97 -6.87
N LYS A 21 9.19 -2.79 -8.08
CA LYS A 21 7.77 -2.97 -8.43
C LYS A 21 7.34 -4.43 -8.32
N ILE A 22 6.15 -4.63 -7.74
CA ILE A 22 5.50 -5.94 -7.63
C ILE A 22 4.34 -6.03 -8.61
N TYR A 23 3.52 -4.97 -8.69
CA TYR A 23 2.28 -4.98 -9.44
C TYR A 23 1.90 -3.55 -9.82
N GLU A 24 1.29 -3.41 -10.97
CA GLU A 24 0.81 -2.11 -11.44
C GLU A 24 -0.37 -2.30 -12.38
N ASP A 25 -1.39 -1.46 -12.23
CA ASP A 25 -2.49 -1.35 -13.18
C ASP A 25 -2.88 0.13 -13.33
N ASP A 26 -4.05 0.41 -13.90
CA ASP A 26 -4.48 1.80 -14.12
C ASP A 26 -4.72 2.58 -12.82
N TYR A 27 -4.92 1.90 -11.70
CA TYR A 27 -5.36 2.53 -10.45
C TYR A 27 -4.33 2.50 -9.35
N VAL A 28 -3.45 1.49 -9.33
CA VAL A 28 -2.52 1.28 -8.21
C VAL A 28 -1.13 0.91 -8.69
N LEU A 29 -0.17 1.16 -7.80
CA LEU A 29 1.21 0.70 -7.91
C LEU A 29 1.59 0.02 -6.60
N ALA A 30 2.22 -1.14 -6.67
CA ALA A 30 2.71 -1.84 -5.50
C ALA A 30 4.20 -2.15 -5.65
N PHE A 31 4.93 -2.01 -4.54
CA PHE A 31 6.38 -2.20 -4.52
C PHE A 31 6.84 -2.64 -3.13
N HIS A 32 8.06 -3.18 -3.06
CA HIS A 32 8.65 -3.59 -1.79
C HIS A 32 9.07 -2.38 -0.97
N ASP A 33 8.80 -2.42 0.35
CA ASP A 33 9.29 -1.40 1.27
C ASP A 33 10.82 -1.51 1.38
N VAL A 34 11.51 -0.36 1.32
CA VAL A 34 12.97 -0.33 1.42
C VAL A 34 13.49 -0.62 2.82
N ASN A 35 12.63 -0.49 3.84
CA ASN A 35 12.94 -0.80 5.23
C ASN A 35 11.95 -1.86 5.74
N PRO A 36 12.04 -3.11 5.25
CA PRO A 36 11.06 -4.12 5.60
C PRO A 36 11.08 -4.46 7.09
N GLN A 37 9.89 -4.53 7.69
CA GLN A 37 9.73 -4.86 9.10
C GLN A 37 9.36 -6.32 9.31
N LYS A 38 9.08 -7.04 8.24
CA LYS A 38 8.83 -8.49 8.22
C LYS A 38 9.48 -9.05 6.96
N LYS A 39 9.56 -10.38 6.84
CA LYS A 39 10.17 -11.04 5.68
C LYS A 39 9.59 -10.52 4.37
N ILE A 40 8.28 -10.34 4.34
CA ILE A 40 7.60 -9.69 3.23
C ILE A 40 6.94 -8.44 3.78
N HIS A 41 7.29 -7.31 3.20
CA HIS A 41 6.72 -6.01 3.54
C HIS A 41 6.58 -5.21 2.24
N ALA A 42 5.35 -5.16 1.74
CA ALA A 42 5.03 -4.44 0.52
C ALA A 42 4.12 -3.26 0.82
N LEU A 43 4.12 -2.31 -0.10
CA LEU A 43 3.24 -1.14 -0.08
C LEU A 43 2.39 -1.15 -1.34
N ILE A 44 1.14 -0.74 -1.23
CA ILE A 44 0.29 -0.50 -2.38
C ILE A 44 -0.31 0.90 -2.25
N ILE A 45 -0.20 1.67 -3.32
CA ILE A 45 -0.62 3.08 -3.36
C ILE A 45 -1.57 3.31 -4.54
N PRO A 46 -2.57 4.21 -4.40
CA PRO A 46 -3.30 4.69 -5.55
C PRO A 46 -2.41 5.57 -6.41
N LYS A 47 -2.66 5.58 -7.72
CA LYS A 47 -1.88 6.41 -8.65
C LYS A 47 -2.24 7.88 -8.59
N ARG A 48 -3.49 8.22 -8.22
CA ARG A 48 -3.90 9.61 -8.06
C ARG A 48 -3.54 10.13 -6.68
N GLU A 49 -3.60 11.44 -6.52
CA GLU A 49 -3.11 12.16 -5.36
C GLU A 49 -4.11 12.15 -4.21
N TYR A 50 -4.02 11.13 -3.34
CA TYR A 50 -4.82 11.05 -2.12
C TYR A 50 -3.89 11.06 -0.93
N VAL A 51 -4.15 11.95 0.04
CA VAL A 51 -3.29 12.14 1.20
C VAL A 51 -3.36 10.93 2.14
N ASN A 52 -4.56 10.41 2.38
CA ASN A 52 -4.81 9.34 3.34
C ASN A 52 -6.14 8.65 3.02
N LEU A 53 -6.51 7.70 3.88
CA LEU A 53 -7.75 6.95 3.68
C LEU A 53 -9.00 7.85 3.80
N ASP A 54 -8.98 8.85 4.67
CA ASP A 54 -10.12 9.78 4.80
C ASP A 54 -10.36 10.54 3.49
N ASP A 55 -9.28 11.04 2.89
CA ASP A 55 -9.33 11.71 1.59
C ASP A 55 -9.86 10.77 0.50
N PHE A 56 -9.28 9.58 0.43
CA PHE A 56 -9.64 8.57 -0.57
C PHE A 56 -11.09 8.12 -0.44
N SER A 57 -11.54 7.81 0.77
CA SER A 57 -12.91 7.35 1.00
C SER A 57 -13.95 8.39 0.65
N SER A 58 -13.61 9.68 0.75
CA SER A 58 -14.52 10.78 0.44
C SER A 58 -14.50 11.18 -1.03
N ASN A 59 -13.36 11.06 -1.71
CA ASN A 59 -13.13 11.69 -3.01
C ASN A 59 -12.79 10.74 -4.16
N ALA A 60 -12.43 9.50 -3.88
CA ALA A 60 -12.07 8.56 -4.93
C ALA A 60 -13.29 8.08 -5.69
N THR A 61 -13.09 7.70 -6.95
CA THR A 61 -14.15 7.09 -7.76
C THR A 61 -14.37 5.65 -7.31
N GLU A 62 -15.55 5.09 -7.65
CA GLU A 62 -15.84 3.70 -7.35
C GLU A 62 -14.80 2.76 -7.99
N LYS A 63 -14.36 3.05 -9.22
CA LYS A 63 -13.33 2.26 -9.90
C LYS A 63 -12.02 2.27 -9.16
N GLU A 64 -11.64 3.42 -8.61
CA GLU A 64 -10.42 3.53 -7.80
C GLU A 64 -10.51 2.73 -6.51
N ILE A 65 -11.66 2.77 -5.84
CA ILE A 65 -11.88 2.02 -4.60
C ILE A 65 -11.82 0.51 -4.88
N VAL A 66 -12.53 0.07 -5.92
CA VAL A 66 -12.50 -1.34 -6.33
C VAL A 66 -11.08 -1.75 -6.74
N GLY A 67 -10.40 -0.90 -7.51
CA GLY A 67 -9.03 -1.16 -7.96
C GLY A 67 -8.06 -1.33 -6.80
N LEU A 68 -8.18 -0.51 -5.75
CA LEU A 68 -7.32 -0.63 -4.58
C LEU A 68 -7.56 -1.96 -3.85
N ILE A 69 -8.80 -2.32 -3.58
CA ILE A 69 -9.12 -3.55 -2.83
C ILE A 69 -8.71 -4.79 -3.64
N LYS A 70 -9.06 -4.84 -4.91
CA LYS A 70 -8.64 -5.95 -5.78
C LYS A 70 -7.11 -6.00 -5.93
N GLY A 71 -6.47 -4.84 -6.00
CA GLY A 71 -5.02 -4.74 -6.08
C GLY A 71 -4.31 -5.33 -4.86
N ILE A 72 -4.83 -5.09 -3.66
CA ILE A 72 -4.28 -5.69 -2.44
C ILE A 72 -4.30 -7.22 -2.56
N GLY A 73 -5.42 -7.79 -2.98
CA GLY A 73 -5.55 -9.23 -3.17
C GLY A 73 -4.58 -9.78 -4.23
N GLU A 74 -4.46 -9.08 -5.36
CA GLU A 74 -3.53 -9.49 -6.42
C GLU A 74 -2.07 -9.44 -5.98
N VAL A 75 -1.69 -8.41 -5.22
CA VAL A 75 -0.33 -8.30 -4.68
C VAL A 75 -0.04 -9.43 -3.69
N ALA A 76 -0.98 -9.74 -2.82
CA ALA A 76 -0.83 -10.85 -1.87
C ALA A 76 -0.62 -12.18 -2.60
N LYS A 77 -1.34 -12.42 -3.69
CA LYS A 77 -1.15 -13.62 -4.52
C LYS A 77 0.23 -13.65 -5.15
N LYS A 78 0.66 -12.54 -5.75
CA LYS A 78 1.98 -12.45 -6.38
C LYS A 78 3.11 -12.68 -5.40
N LEU A 79 2.95 -12.21 -4.15
CA LEU A 79 3.92 -12.40 -3.09
C LEU A 79 3.89 -13.80 -2.49
N GLY A 80 2.88 -14.61 -2.86
CA GLY A 80 2.74 -15.96 -2.35
C GLY A 80 2.26 -16.06 -0.92
N VAL A 81 1.68 -14.99 -0.36
CA VAL A 81 1.21 -14.95 1.04
C VAL A 81 -0.29 -15.15 1.18
N SER A 82 -1.03 -15.04 0.09
CA SER A 82 -2.49 -15.22 0.09
C SER A 82 -2.85 -16.68 0.37
N GLU A 83 -3.88 -16.92 1.18
CA GLU A 83 -4.44 -18.26 1.38
C GLU A 83 -4.99 -18.84 0.08
N ALA A 84 -5.46 -17.99 -0.84
CA ALA A 84 -5.96 -18.42 -2.14
C ALA A 84 -4.90 -19.16 -2.96
N VAL A 85 -3.62 -18.91 -2.73
CA VAL A 85 -2.51 -19.61 -3.39
C VAL A 85 -1.75 -20.49 -2.40
N LYS A 86 -2.39 -20.91 -1.31
CA LYS A 86 -1.84 -21.76 -0.25
C LYS A 86 -0.65 -21.13 0.47
N GLY A 87 -0.62 -19.79 0.54
CA GLY A 87 0.29 -19.05 1.40
C GLY A 87 -0.20 -19.06 2.84
N GLY A 88 0.63 -18.65 3.75
CA GLY A 88 0.32 -18.68 5.18
C GLY A 88 -0.61 -17.58 5.67
N GLY A 89 -1.04 -16.69 4.79
CA GLY A 89 -1.82 -15.51 5.17
C GLY A 89 -0.95 -14.27 5.37
N TYR A 90 -1.61 -13.15 5.53
CA TYR A 90 -0.92 -11.86 5.61
C TYR A 90 -1.76 -10.87 6.40
N ARG A 91 -1.13 -9.78 6.79
CA ARG A 91 -1.82 -8.64 7.39
C ARG A 91 -1.71 -7.45 6.46
N SER A 92 -2.84 -6.82 6.18
CA SER A 92 -2.85 -5.54 5.48
C SER A 92 -3.35 -4.46 6.43
N LEU A 93 -2.67 -3.32 6.47
CA LEU A 93 -3.07 -2.23 7.34
C LEU A 93 -2.77 -0.88 6.69
N VAL A 94 -3.43 0.15 7.20
CA VAL A 94 -3.26 1.52 6.76
C VAL A 94 -3.18 2.43 7.97
N ASN A 95 -2.26 3.41 7.93
CA ASN A 95 -2.10 4.40 8.97
C ASN A 95 -2.67 5.74 8.50
N VAL A 96 -3.40 6.42 9.37
CA VAL A 96 -3.99 7.73 9.08
C VAL A 96 -3.60 8.72 10.16
N GLY A 97 -3.03 9.85 9.76
CA GLY A 97 -2.73 10.96 10.66
C GLY A 97 -1.66 10.67 11.69
N VAL A 98 -1.50 11.61 12.62
CA VAL A 98 -0.44 11.55 13.64
C VAL A 98 -0.64 10.37 14.59
N ASN A 99 -1.86 10.17 15.08
CA ASN A 99 -2.15 9.08 16.01
C ASN A 99 -2.03 7.70 15.37
N GLY A 100 -2.25 7.62 14.06
CA GLY A 100 -2.09 6.38 13.31
C GLY A 100 -0.65 6.11 12.88
N GLY A 101 0.22 7.10 13.00
CA GLY A 101 1.63 6.96 12.63
C GLY A 101 1.90 7.07 11.13
N GLN A 102 1.06 7.77 10.39
CA GLN A 102 1.29 7.97 8.96
C GLN A 102 2.50 8.88 8.74
N GLU A 103 3.53 8.36 8.07
CA GLU A 103 4.76 9.12 7.83
C GLU A 103 4.77 9.80 6.48
N VAL A 104 4.29 9.14 5.42
CA VAL A 104 4.27 9.69 4.06
C VAL A 104 2.86 10.16 3.74
N PRO A 105 2.66 11.44 3.34
CA PRO A 105 1.32 11.99 3.06
C PRO A 105 0.80 11.63 1.67
N HIS A 106 0.83 10.36 1.35
CA HIS A 106 0.19 9.73 0.19
C HIS A 106 -0.35 8.40 0.67
N LEU A 107 -1.64 8.16 0.49
CA LEU A 107 -2.29 6.94 0.95
C LEU A 107 -1.49 5.70 0.56
N HIS A 108 -1.24 4.83 1.52
CA HIS A 108 -0.60 3.55 1.26
C HIS A 108 -1.06 2.50 2.26
N PHE A 109 -1.32 1.31 1.75
CA PHE A 109 -1.57 0.14 2.57
C PHE A 109 -0.28 -0.66 2.65
N HIS A 110 0.00 -1.19 3.86
CA HIS A 110 1.09 -2.13 4.07
C HIS A 110 0.56 -3.54 3.90
N ILE A 111 1.41 -4.42 3.41
CA ILE A 111 1.15 -5.86 3.34
C ILE A 111 2.33 -6.55 4.00
N PHE A 112 2.07 -7.25 5.10
CA PHE A 112 3.08 -7.98 5.85
C PHE A 112 2.80 -9.47 5.78
N GLY A 113 3.83 -10.28 5.51
CA GLY A 113 3.67 -11.72 5.42
C GLY A 113 5.00 -12.45 5.43
N GLY A 114 4.96 -13.72 5.03
CA GLY A 114 6.14 -14.58 4.99
C GLY A 114 6.54 -15.14 6.35
N GLU A 115 5.87 -14.74 7.41
CA GLU A 115 6.08 -15.18 8.79
C GLU A 115 4.88 -14.73 9.63
N LYS A 116 4.82 -15.18 10.88
CA LYS A 116 3.79 -14.66 11.79
C LYS A 116 4.05 -13.19 12.06
N VAL A 117 3.04 -12.37 11.88
CA VAL A 117 3.18 -10.91 11.99
C VAL A 117 3.22 -10.46 13.46
N GLY A 118 2.66 -11.26 14.36
CA GLY A 118 2.67 -10.94 15.78
C GLY A 118 1.37 -10.30 16.26
N LYS A 119 1.46 -9.51 17.33
CA LYS A 119 0.29 -8.86 17.93
C LYS A 119 -0.35 -7.89 16.94
N MET A 120 -1.67 -7.72 17.07
CA MET A 120 -2.41 -6.79 16.23
C MET A 120 -1.89 -5.36 16.40
N VAL A 121 -1.64 -4.96 17.63
CA VAL A 121 -1.06 -3.65 17.99
C VAL A 121 0.08 -3.90 18.98
N SER A 122 1.23 -3.31 18.70
CA SER A 122 2.41 -3.45 19.55
C SER A 122 2.51 -2.32 20.58
#